data_64d08288d5e7b21b18235b97a2a0b2af
#
_entry.id   64d08288d5e7b21b18235b97a2a0b2af
#
_cell.length_a   1.000
_cell.length_b   1.000
_cell.length_c   1.000
_cell.angle_alpha   90.00
_cell.angle_beta   90.00
_cell.angle_gamma   90.00
#
_symmetry.space_group_name_H-M   'P 1'
#
loop_
_entity.id
_entity.type
_entity.pdbx_description
1 polymer ?
#
loop_
_entity_poly.entity_id
_entity_poly.type
_entity_poly.pdbx_seq_one_letter_code
_entity_poly.pdbx_strand_id
1 'polypeptide(L)'
;MNLALATGNLLNRLESARSRIDHSLTQQRRFVSDASHELFTPIAGLRTLLEEARLHPDETELDELLDDALEGVGRLQTIVTDLLVLAKVGANPPDSFVNVDLAEMVRAAVSRHEKGVPVRLRLVPGVRANVVDVEITRLLTNLLDNAQRHARNAVLIEVRKNGRYGELAVADDGDGIAAADRERIFERFTRLDTARCRTRGGTGLGLTIARDIATAHRGTIDVEDSAMGGARFVLRLPLADHQVSEHL
;
A
#
# COMPACT_ATOMS: atom_id res chain seq x y z
N MET A 1 25.74 -20.35 40.51
CA MET A 1 24.83 -20.81 39.44
C MET A 1 24.05 -19.67 38.75
N ASN A 2 23.69 -18.59 39.47
CA ASN A 2 22.91 -17.47 38.88
C ASN A 2 23.68 -16.55 37.90
N LEU A 3 25.00 -16.36 38.07
CA LEU A 3 25.77 -15.42 37.25
C LEU A 3 25.95 -15.92 35.79
N ALA A 4 26.22 -17.22 35.61
CA ALA A 4 26.38 -17.82 34.28
C ALA A 4 25.06 -17.81 33.45
N LEU A 5 23.90 -17.99 34.12
CA LEU A 5 22.59 -17.89 33.49
C LEU A 5 22.22 -16.44 33.10
N ALA A 6 22.62 -15.47 33.95
CA ALA A 6 22.38 -14.05 33.66
C ALA A 6 23.26 -13.55 32.50
N THR A 7 24.53 -13.96 32.42
CA THR A 7 25.42 -13.63 31.30
C THR A 7 24.96 -14.29 30.00
N GLY A 8 24.51 -15.55 30.02
CA GLY A 8 23.94 -16.22 28.85
C GLY A 8 22.69 -15.51 28.31
N ASN A 9 21.77 -15.09 29.18
CA ASN A 9 20.60 -14.32 28.77
C ASN A 9 20.94 -12.94 28.19
N LEU A 10 21.97 -12.27 28.72
CA LEU A 10 22.44 -10.98 28.20
C LEU A 10 23.08 -11.14 26.81
N LEU A 11 23.91 -12.16 26.61
CA LEU A 11 24.50 -12.47 25.32
C LEU A 11 23.43 -12.77 24.26
N ASN A 12 22.46 -13.61 24.55
CA ASN A 12 21.35 -13.92 23.64
C ASN A 12 20.53 -12.68 23.30
N ARG A 13 20.29 -11.77 24.25
CA ARG A 13 19.60 -10.50 23.98
C ARG A 13 20.42 -9.55 23.10
N LEU A 14 21.74 -9.49 23.30
CA LEU A 14 22.64 -8.68 22.46
C LEU A 14 22.74 -9.24 21.05
N GLU A 15 22.86 -10.56 20.88
CA GLU A 15 22.87 -11.21 19.57
C GLU A 15 21.53 -10.99 18.83
N SER A 16 20.41 -11.12 19.53
CA SER A 16 19.08 -10.86 18.97
C SER A 16 18.89 -9.38 18.59
N ALA A 17 19.43 -8.44 19.38
CA ALA A 17 19.39 -7.01 19.07
C ALA A 17 20.29 -6.69 17.87
N ARG A 18 21.51 -7.26 17.82
CA ARG A 18 22.41 -7.12 16.69
C ARG A 18 21.80 -7.65 15.38
N SER A 19 21.22 -8.86 15.42
CA SER A 19 20.57 -9.45 14.25
C SER A 19 19.43 -8.57 13.74
N ARG A 20 18.63 -7.98 14.64
CA ARG A 20 17.54 -7.03 14.26
C ARG A 20 18.11 -5.77 13.61
N ILE A 21 19.22 -5.21 14.14
CA ILE A 21 19.88 -4.03 13.56
C ILE A 21 20.44 -4.36 12.19
N ASP A 22 21.16 -5.47 12.03
CA ASP A 22 21.73 -5.88 10.74
C ASP A 22 20.65 -6.14 9.69
N HIS A 23 19.53 -6.75 10.09
CA HIS A 23 18.37 -6.93 9.21
C HIS A 23 17.75 -5.59 8.79
N SER A 24 17.57 -4.67 9.74
CA SER A 24 17.03 -3.31 9.47
C SER A 24 17.95 -2.53 8.53
N LEU A 25 19.27 -2.56 8.74
CA LEU A 25 20.24 -1.89 7.86
C LEU A 25 20.24 -2.49 6.45
N THR A 26 20.09 -3.80 6.34
CA THR A 26 20.00 -4.48 5.03
C THR A 26 18.73 -4.09 4.29
N GLN A 27 17.60 -4.06 4.99
CA GLN A 27 16.33 -3.59 4.42
C GLN A 27 16.41 -2.12 3.98
N GLN A 28 17.03 -1.26 4.81
CA GLN A 28 17.19 0.15 4.49
C GLN A 28 18.09 0.36 3.25
N ARG A 29 19.20 -0.39 3.12
CA ARG A 29 20.07 -0.33 1.92
C ARG A 29 19.33 -0.78 0.66
N ARG A 30 18.57 -1.88 0.73
CA ARG A 30 17.73 -2.34 -0.38
C ARG A 30 16.71 -1.27 -0.75
N PHE A 31 16.02 -0.71 0.23
CA PHE A 31 15.04 0.36 0.00
C PHE A 31 15.63 1.56 -0.76
N VAL A 32 16.81 2.04 -0.36
CA VAL A 32 17.47 3.17 -1.06
C VAL A 32 17.88 2.78 -2.47
N SER A 33 18.39 1.57 -2.68
CA SER A 33 18.75 1.07 -4.01
C SER A 33 17.54 0.97 -4.93
N ASP A 34 16.47 0.34 -4.45
CA ASP A 34 15.25 0.12 -5.21
C ASP A 34 14.55 1.46 -5.53
N ALA A 35 14.47 2.37 -4.55
CA ALA A 35 13.96 3.72 -4.74
C ALA A 35 14.73 4.50 -5.81
N SER A 36 16.06 4.37 -5.80
CA SER A 36 16.92 5.01 -6.80
C SER A 36 16.61 4.48 -8.20
N HIS A 37 16.51 3.17 -8.37
CA HIS A 37 16.19 2.55 -9.66
C HIS A 37 14.81 2.98 -10.19
N GLU A 38 13.80 3.03 -9.33
CA GLU A 38 12.44 3.42 -9.72
C GLU A 38 12.30 4.91 -10.02
N LEU A 39 13.15 5.76 -9.45
CA LEU A 39 13.23 7.18 -9.79
C LEU A 39 14.01 7.41 -11.09
N PHE A 40 15.09 6.67 -11.33
CA PHE A 40 15.91 6.82 -12.54
C PHE A 40 15.15 6.42 -13.82
N THR A 41 14.30 5.41 -13.76
CA THR A 41 13.54 4.92 -14.92
C THR A 41 12.66 6.01 -15.55
N PRO A 42 11.74 6.68 -14.83
CA PRO A 42 10.92 7.75 -15.42
C PRO A 42 11.73 9.00 -15.77
N ILE A 43 12.81 9.30 -15.03
CA ILE A 43 13.72 10.40 -15.38
C ILE A 43 14.40 10.13 -16.72
N ALA A 44 14.91 8.92 -16.93
CA ALA A 44 15.52 8.52 -18.20
C ALA A 44 14.50 8.56 -19.35
N GLY A 45 13.27 8.08 -19.11
CA GLY A 45 12.17 8.16 -20.08
C GLY A 45 11.82 9.60 -20.48
N LEU A 46 11.64 10.48 -19.49
CA LEU A 46 11.42 11.92 -19.74
C LEU A 46 12.56 12.56 -20.51
N ARG A 47 13.78 12.22 -20.15
CA ARG A 47 14.97 12.75 -20.85
C ARG A 47 14.98 12.30 -22.30
N THR A 48 14.75 11.00 -22.57
CA THR A 48 14.70 10.47 -23.95
C THR A 48 13.61 11.15 -24.76
N LEU A 49 12.40 11.30 -24.19
CA LEU A 49 11.27 11.98 -24.82
C LEU A 49 11.63 13.42 -25.24
N LEU A 50 12.25 14.19 -24.34
CA LEU A 50 12.65 15.57 -24.61
C LEU A 50 13.85 15.67 -25.57
N GLU A 51 14.80 14.73 -25.53
CA GLU A 51 15.92 14.66 -26.48
C GLU A 51 15.43 14.32 -27.88
N GLU A 52 14.47 13.41 -28.04
CA GLU A 52 13.86 13.03 -29.32
C GLU A 52 13.08 14.21 -29.93
N ALA A 53 12.23 14.87 -29.13
CA ALA A 53 11.52 16.07 -29.61
C ALA A 53 12.45 17.20 -30.01
N ARG A 54 13.62 17.34 -29.37
CA ARG A 54 14.63 18.32 -29.75
C ARG A 54 15.35 17.98 -31.05
N LEU A 55 15.54 16.69 -31.34
CA LEU A 55 16.20 16.21 -32.55
C LEU A 55 15.26 16.23 -33.76
N HIS A 56 13.97 16.01 -33.55
CA HIS A 56 12.94 15.92 -34.58
C HIS A 56 11.77 16.90 -34.32
N PRO A 57 12.02 18.21 -34.26
CA PRO A 57 11.00 19.20 -33.88
C PRO A 57 9.82 19.27 -34.88
N ASP A 58 10.08 18.99 -36.15
CA ASP A 58 9.05 19.02 -37.21
C ASP A 58 8.14 17.76 -37.18
N GLU A 59 8.55 16.70 -36.53
CA GLU A 59 7.80 15.43 -36.37
C GLU A 59 7.11 15.30 -35.03
N THR A 60 7.32 16.25 -34.10
CA THR A 60 6.83 16.20 -32.73
C THR A 60 5.56 17.02 -32.59
N GLU A 61 4.46 16.37 -32.23
CA GLU A 61 3.24 17.05 -31.83
C GLU A 61 3.41 17.61 -30.41
N LEU A 62 3.36 18.95 -30.27
CA LEU A 62 3.66 19.63 -29.00
C LEU A 62 2.70 19.22 -27.88
N ASP A 63 1.42 19.03 -28.18
CA ASP A 63 0.40 18.67 -27.19
C ASP A 63 0.63 17.24 -26.66
N GLU A 64 0.97 16.28 -27.53
CA GLU A 64 1.33 14.91 -27.12
C GLU A 64 2.60 14.90 -26.27
N LEU A 65 3.62 15.66 -26.67
CA LEU A 65 4.87 15.80 -25.91
C LEU A 65 4.61 16.33 -24.49
N LEU A 66 3.76 17.35 -24.38
CA LEU A 66 3.43 17.95 -23.09
C LEU A 66 2.63 16.98 -22.21
N ASP A 67 1.68 16.26 -22.77
CA ASP A 67 0.89 15.26 -22.06
C ASP A 67 1.76 14.12 -21.52
N ASP A 68 2.64 13.57 -22.36
CA ASP A 68 3.58 12.51 -21.97
C ASP A 68 4.59 13.00 -20.91
N ALA A 69 5.09 14.24 -21.06
CA ALA A 69 5.99 14.81 -20.06
C ALA A 69 5.29 15.03 -18.71
N LEU A 70 4.05 15.52 -18.72
CA LEU A 70 3.24 15.70 -17.51
C LEU A 70 2.90 14.36 -16.84
N GLU A 71 2.59 13.32 -17.61
CA GLU A 71 2.40 11.97 -17.08
C GLU A 71 3.67 11.45 -16.38
N GLY A 72 4.84 11.63 -17.01
CA GLY A 72 6.13 11.26 -16.43
C GLY A 72 6.43 11.99 -15.11
N VAL A 73 6.17 13.31 -15.05
CA VAL A 73 6.29 14.11 -13.83
C VAL A 73 5.30 13.64 -12.75
N GLY A 74 4.05 13.39 -13.12
CA GLY A 74 3.03 12.86 -12.19
C GLY A 74 3.44 11.51 -11.58
N ARG A 75 4.05 10.64 -12.39
CA ARG A 75 4.60 9.36 -11.91
C ARG A 75 5.73 9.56 -10.91
N LEU A 76 6.66 10.49 -11.16
CA LEU A 76 7.74 10.84 -10.22
C LEU A 76 7.18 11.38 -8.90
N GLN A 77 6.19 12.28 -8.95
CA GLN A 77 5.53 12.82 -7.76
C GLN A 77 4.89 11.71 -6.93
N THR A 78 4.25 10.73 -7.57
CA THR A 78 3.64 9.57 -6.90
C THR A 78 4.72 8.74 -6.18
N ILE A 79 5.83 8.41 -6.86
CA ILE A 79 6.94 7.64 -6.25
C ILE A 79 7.50 8.38 -5.03
N VAL A 80 7.80 9.68 -5.16
CA VAL A 80 8.34 10.47 -4.05
C VAL A 80 7.36 10.52 -2.87
N THR A 81 6.07 10.71 -3.13
CA THR A 81 5.04 10.71 -2.09
C THR A 81 4.95 9.35 -1.40
N ASP A 82 4.99 8.25 -2.14
CA ASP A 82 4.96 6.89 -1.60
C ASP A 82 6.18 6.61 -0.71
N LEU A 83 7.38 7.05 -1.14
CA LEU A 83 8.60 6.92 -0.35
C LEU A 83 8.53 7.72 0.96
N LEU A 84 7.97 8.94 0.93
CA LEU A 84 7.77 9.75 2.14
C LEU A 84 6.77 9.12 3.11
N VAL A 85 5.71 8.48 2.60
CA VAL A 85 4.76 7.73 3.43
C VAL A 85 5.46 6.55 4.09
N LEU A 86 6.19 5.72 3.33
CA LEU A 86 6.95 4.58 3.87
C LEU A 86 7.95 4.99 4.95
N ALA A 87 8.59 6.17 4.81
CA ALA A 87 9.53 6.68 5.81
C ALA A 87 8.84 7.13 7.11
N LYS A 88 7.55 7.42 7.09
CA LYS A 88 6.78 7.95 8.24
C LYS A 88 5.86 6.93 8.89
N VAL A 89 5.48 5.86 8.19
CA VAL A 89 4.57 4.82 8.72
C VAL A 89 5.12 4.27 10.04
N GLY A 90 4.27 4.21 11.05
CA GLY A 90 4.61 3.69 12.37
C GLY A 90 5.44 4.64 13.27
N ALA A 91 5.77 5.85 12.79
CA ALA A 91 6.46 6.87 13.60
C ALA A 91 5.49 7.85 14.29
N ASN A 92 4.18 7.61 14.20
CA ASN A 92 3.16 8.50 14.75
C ASN A 92 3.13 8.44 16.28
N PRO A 93 3.00 9.59 16.96
CA PRO A 93 2.80 9.62 18.40
C PRO A 93 1.43 9.00 18.77
N PRO A 94 1.28 8.45 20.00
CA PRO A 94 0.03 7.84 20.46
C PRO A 94 -1.21 8.72 20.29
N ASP A 95 -1.08 10.03 20.47
CA ASP A 95 -2.17 11.00 20.38
C ASP A 95 -2.70 11.20 18.94
N SER A 96 -2.02 10.64 17.93
CA SER A 96 -2.48 10.67 16.54
C SER A 96 -3.58 9.64 16.25
N PHE A 97 -3.79 8.68 17.16
CA PHE A 97 -4.81 7.65 17.00
C PHE A 97 -6.18 8.19 17.40
N VAL A 98 -7.12 8.10 16.48
CA VAL A 98 -8.51 8.53 16.67
C VAL A 98 -9.46 7.36 16.46
N ASN A 99 -10.58 7.38 17.17
CA ASN A 99 -11.62 6.35 17.06
C ASN A 99 -12.54 6.67 15.87
N VAL A 100 -12.44 5.90 14.78
CA VAL A 100 -13.20 6.11 13.55
C VAL A 100 -14.15 4.96 13.24
N ASP A 101 -15.24 5.26 12.56
CA ASP A 101 -16.13 4.28 11.93
C ASP A 101 -15.59 3.95 10.53
N LEU A 102 -15.21 2.70 10.30
CA LEU A 102 -14.65 2.25 9.02
C LEU A 102 -15.63 2.41 7.86
N ALA A 103 -16.95 2.29 8.12
CA ALA A 103 -17.96 2.50 7.08
C ALA A 103 -18.04 3.97 6.62
N GLU A 104 -17.88 4.91 7.54
CA GLU A 104 -17.83 6.35 7.22
C GLU A 104 -16.56 6.70 6.43
N MET A 105 -15.41 6.16 6.84
CA MET A 105 -14.15 6.32 6.09
C MET A 105 -14.27 5.84 4.65
N VAL A 106 -14.84 4.64 4.46
CA VAL A 106 -15.05 4.08 3.11
C VAL A 106 -15.93 5.00 2.27
N ARG A 107 -17.07 5.49 2.82
CA ARG A 107 -17.96 6.41 2.08
C ARG A 107 -17.20 7.68 1.66
N ALA A 108 -16.43 8.26 2.57
CA ALA A 108 -15.64 9.46 2.29
C ALA A 108 -14.52 9.21 1.25
N ALA A 109 -13.90 8.05 1.25
CA ALA A 109 -12.87 7.70 0.26
C ALA A 109 -13.49 7.49 -1.13
N VAL A 110 -14.59 6.73 -1.22
CA VAL A 110 -15.27 6.44 -2.50
C VAL A 110 -15.87 7.68 -3.12
N SER A 111 -16.42 8.62 -2.33
CA SER A 111 -16.96 9.86 -2.86
C SER A 111 -15.93 10.77 -3.56
N ARG A 112 -14.64 10.56 -3.29
CA ARG A 112 -13.53 11.26 -3.96
C ARG A 112 -13.05 10.57 -5.24
N HIS A 113 -13.50 9.32 -5.47
CA HIS A 113 -13.17 8.52 -6.64
C HIS A 113 -14.32 8.54 -7.65
N GLU A 114 -14.44 9.63 -8.40
CA GLU A 114 -15.53 9.83 -9.35
C GLU A 114 -15.34 9.12 -10.70
N LYS A 115 -14.11 8.62 -10.98
CA LYS A 115 -13.76 8.02 -12.27
C LYS A 115 -13.43 6.54 -12.13
N GLY A 116 -13.90 5.73 -13.08
CA GLY A 116 -13.58 4.31 -13.17
C GLY A 116 -14.80 3.41 -13.21
N VAL A 117 -14.63 2.13 -12.87
CA VAL A 117 -15.74 1.17 -12.82
C VAL A 117 -16.60 1.40 -11.58
N PRO A 118 -17.90 1.04 -11.64
CA PRO A 118 -18.84 1.20 -10.52
C PRO A 118 -18.35 0.53 -9.23
N VAL A 119 -18.43 1.26 -8.11
CA VAL A 119 -18.11 0.75 -6.78
C VAL A 119 -19.39 0.43 -6.03
N ARG A 120 -19.56 -0.84 -5.63
CA ARG A 120 -20.66 -1.30 -4.77
C ARG A 120 -20.22 -1.33 -3.32
N LEU A 121 -21.10 -0.90 -2.40
CA LEU A 121 -20.79 -0.83 -0.97
C LEU A 121 -21.71 -1.76 -0.16
N ARG A 122 -21.11 -2.57 0.72
CA ARG A 122 -21.77 -3.38 1.75
C ARG A 122 -21.17 -3.04 3.10
N LEU A 123 -21.69 -2.02 3.74
CA LEU A 123 -21.08 -1.43 4.92
C LEU A 123 -21.97 -1.64 6.16
N VAL A 124 -21.44 -2.38 7.13
CA VAL A 124 -22.04 -2.47 8.47
C VAL A 124 -21.57 -1.25 9.26
N PRO A 125 -22.47 -0.38 9.73
CA PRO A 125 -22.11 0.79 10.54
C PRO A 125 -21.66 0.38 11.95
N GLY A 126 -20.91 1.25 12.64
CA GLY A 126 -20.50 1.03 14.01
C GLY A 126 -19.29 0.08 14.15
N VAL A 127 -18.62 -0.29 13.05
CA VAL A 127 -17.36 -1.03 13.11
C VAL A 127 -16.24 -0.02 13.34
N ARG A 128 -15.84 0.15 14.61
CA ARG A 128 -14.92 1.20 15.01
C ARG A 128 -13.52 0.66 15.33
N ALA A 129 -12.51 1.37 14.89
CA ALA A 129 -11.10 1.08 15.17
C ALA A 129 -10.35 2.35 15.61
N ASN A 130 -9.31 2.18 16.45
CA ASN A 130 -8.41 3.29 16.80
C ASN A 130 -7.27 3.32 15.76
N VAL A 131 -7.23 4.37 14.97
CA VAL A 131 -6.31 4.46 13.83
C VAL A 131 -5.81 5.88 13.61
N VAL A 132 -4.73 6.03 12.88
CA VAL A 132 -4.30 7.30 12.30
C VAL A 132 -5.07 7.49 10.99
N ASP A 133 -6.05 8.40 10.99
CA ASP A 133 -7.03 8.59 9.90
C ASP A 133 -6.37 8.75 8.52
N VAL A 134 -5.35 9.57 8.44
CA VAL A 134 -4.61 9.83 7.19
C VAL A 134 -3.92 8.57 6.64
N GLU A 135 -3.42 7.70 7.51
CA GLU A 135 -2.75 6.47 7.09
C GLU A 135 -3.76 5.44 6.56
N ILE A 136 -4.87 5.23 7.28
CA ILE A 136 -5.91 4.29 6.81
C ILE A 136 -6.60 4.81 5.55
N THR A 137 -6.80 6.12 5.43
CA THR A 137 -7.30 6.73 4.18
C THR A 137 -6.33 6.44 3.03
N ARG A 138 -5.01 6.54 3.24
CA ARG A 138 -4.00 6.20 2.23
C ARG A 138 -4.02 4.72 1.86
N LEU A 139 -4.12 3.83 2.86
CA LEU A 139 -4.25 2.39 2.63
C LEU A 139 -5.48 2.08 1.76
N LEU A 140 -6.64 2.64 2.13
CA LEU A 140 -7.88 2.43 1.40
C LEU A 140 -7.79 2.96 -0.04
N THR A 141 -7.18 4.13 -0.25
CA THR A 141 -6.93 4.68 -1.59
C THR A 141 -6.06 3.74 -2.41
N ASN A 142 -4.97 3.21 -1.85
CA ASN A 142 -4.09 2.28 -2.55
C ASN A 142 -4.82 0.98 -2.96
N LEU A 143 -5.70 0.45 -2.09
CA LEU A 143 -6.51 -0.73 -2.43
C LEU A 143 -7.57 -0.41 -3.49
N LEU A 144 -8.20 0.75 -3.40
CA LEU A 144 -9.23 1.18 -4.35
C LEU A 144 -8.62 1.44 -5.73
N ASP A 145 -7.48 2.15 -5.81
CA ASP A 145 -6.75 2.38 -7.06
C ASP A 145 -6.30 1.06 -7.70
N ASN A 146 -5.84 0.11 -6.87
CA ASN A 146 -5.48 -1.22 -7.35
C ASN A 146 -6.70 -1.96 -7.92
N ALA A 147 -7.82 -1.99 -7.19
CA ALA A 147 -9.05 -2.61 -7.65
C ALA A 147 -9.59 -1.95 -8.93
N GLN A 148 -9.63 -0.61 -9.01
CA GLN A 148 -10.06 0.13 -10.20
C GLN A 148 -9.18 -0.15 -11.43
N ARG A 149 -7.88 -0.39 -11.21
CA ARG A 149 -6.95 -0.71 -12.30
C ARG A 149 -7.16 -2.10 -12.88
N HIS A 150 -7.51 -3.06 -12.03
CA HIS A 150 -7.60 -4.48 -12.38
C HIS A 150 -9.02 -4.95 -12.65
N ALA A 151 -10.04 -4.26 -12.13
CA ALA A 151 -11.44 -4.58 -12.38
C ALA A 151 -11.80 -4.48 -13.87
N ARG A 152 -12.73 -5.36 -14.28
CA ARG A 152 -13.32 -5.33 -15.62
C ARG A 152 -14.60 -4.51 -15.64
N ASN A 153 -15.48 -4.71 -14.66
CA ASN A 153 -16.81 -4.11 -14.63
C ASN A 153 -17.21 -3.50 -13.29
N ALA A 154 -16.69 -4.02 -12.16
CA ALA A 154 -17.13 -3.56 -10.84
C ALA A 154 -16.11 -3.82 -9.75
N VAL A 155 -16.15 -2.95 -8.73
CA VAL A 155 -15.45 -3.12 -7.44
C VAL A 155 -16.49 -3.25 -6.34
N LEU A 156 -16.25 -4.12 -5.36
CA LEU A 156 -17.08 -4.27 -4.16
C LEU A 156 -16.24 -3.93 -2.92
N ILE A 157 -16.73 -3.04 -2.07
CA ILE A 157 -16.14 -2.76 -0.77
C ILE A 157 -17.09 -3.21 0.33
N GLU A 158 -16.56 -3.98 1.26
CA GLU A 158 -17.30 -4.52 2.40
C GLU A 158 -16.66 -4.07 3.71
N VAL A 159 -17.48 -3.71 4.69
CA VAL A 159 -17.06 -3.51 6.09
C VAL A 159 -17.95 -4.35 6.97
N ARG A 160 -17.33 -5.16 7.82
CA ARG A 160 -18.04 -6.01 8.79
C ARG A 160 -17.24 -6.19 10.09
N LYS A 161 -17.93 -6.59 11.14
CA LYS A 161 -17.29 -7.07 12.36
C LYS A 161 -16.99 -8.55 12.24
N ASN A 162 -15.75 -8.96 12.57
CA ASN A 162 -15.33 -10.35 12.58
C ASN A 162 -14.57 -10.66 13.89
N GLY A 163 -15.29 -11.18 14.88
CA GLY A 163 -14.76 -11.40 16.22
C GLY A 163 -14.26 -10.11 16.86
N ARG A 164 -12.98 -10.03 17.21
CA ARG A 164 -12.31 -8.86 17.78
C ARG A 164 -11.76 -7.86 16.74
N TYR A 165 -12.01 -8.12 15.46
CA TYR A 165 -11.50 -7.29 14.37
C TYR A 165 -12.64 -6.62 13.61
N GLY A 166 -12.39 -5.38 13.17
CA GLY A 166 -13.07 -4.76 12.05
C GLY A 166 -12.41 -5.25 10.75
N GLU A 167 -13.19 -5.82 9.86
CA GLU A 167 -12.75 -6.29 8.56
C GLU A 167 -13.23 -5.34 7.49
N LEU A 168 -12.30 -4.79 6.69
CA LEU A 168 -12.55 -4.01 5.50
C LEU A 168 -11.99 -4.78 4.31
N ALA A 169 -12.83 -5.10 3.34
CA ALA A 169 -12.41 -5.82 2.15
C ALA A 169 -12.71 -5.01 0.89
N VAL A 170 -11.75 -5.03 -0.06
CA VAL A 170 -11.89 -4.45 -1.40
C VAL A 170 -11.72 -5.59 -2.40
N ALA A 171 -12.74 -5.85 -3.20
CA ALA A 171 -12.80 -6.95 -4.16
C ALA A 171 -13.05 -6.41 -5.57
N ASP A 172 -12.38 -6.98 -6.56
CA ASP A 172 -12.58 -6.72 -7.99
C ASP A 172 -13.06 -7.97 -8.74
N ASP A 173 -13.46 -7.79 -9.99
CA ASP A 173 -13.84 -8.83 -10.94
C ASP A 173 -12.79 -9.05 -12.04
N GLY A 174 -11.51 -8.77 -11.74
CA GLY A 174 -10.39 -8.88 -12.66
C GLY A 174 -9.87 -10.31 -12.87
N ASP A 175 -8.57 -10.42 -13.15
CA ASP A 175 -7.92 -11.71 -13.43
C ASP A 175 -7.52 -12.48 -12.15
N GLY A 176 -7.65 -11.84 -10.96
CA GLY A 176 -7.23 -12.42 -9.69
C GLY A 176 -5.71 -12.48 -9.51
N ILE A 177 -5.26 -13.15 -8.44
CA ILE A 177 -3.84 -13.28 -8.10
C ILE A 177 -3.55 -14.75 -7.78
N ALA A 178 -2.60 -15.34 -8.53
CA ALA A 178 -2.18 -16.72 -8.30
C ALA A 178 -1.67 -16.91 -6.86
N ALA A 179 -1.99 -18.06 -6.24
CA ALA A 179 -1.62 -18.33 -4.85
C ALA A 179 -0.11 -18.17 -4.58
N ALA A 180 0.74 -18.53 -5.55
CA ALA A 180 2.19 -18.40 -5.46
C ALA A 180 2.68 -16.93 -5.38
N ASP A 181 1.87 -15.98 -5.88
CA ASP A 181 2.24 -14.56 -5.94
C ASP A 181 1.63 -13.72 -4.81
N ARG A 182 0.70 -14.29 -4.01
CA ARG A 182 -0.04 -13.55 -2.97
C ARG A 182 0.82 -12.90 -1.90
N GLU A 183 1.94 -13.52 -1.54
CA GLU A 183 2.91 -12.89 -0.64
C GLU A 183 3.79 -11.87 -1.37
N ARG A 184 4.20 -12.18 -2.59
CA ARG A 184 5.11 -11.36 -3.38
C ARG A 184 4.55 -10.01 -3.78
N ILE A 185 3.24 -9.90 -4.01
CA ILE A 185 2.60 -8.62 -4.39
C ILE A 185 2.74 -7.53 -3.34
N PHE A 186 3.04 -7.88 -2.10
CA PHE A 186 3.30 -6.94 -1.02
C PHE A 186 4.78 -6.57 -0.87
N GLU A 187 5.68 -7.20 -1.62
CA GLU A 187 7.09 -6.81 -1.68
C GLU A 187 7.23 -5.50 -2.44
N ARG A 188 8.21 -4.70 -2.05
CA ARG A 188 8.46 -3.38 -2.64
C ARG A 188 8.75 -3.50 -4.14
N PHE A 189 8.16 -2.60 -4.92
CA PHE A 189 8.33 -2.50 -6.38
C PHE A 189 7.94 -3.76 -7.16
N THR A 190 7.28 -4.71 -6.52
CA THR A 190 6.79 -5.92 -7.19
C THR A 190 5.64 -5.59 -8.11
N ARG A 191 5.77 -6.07 -9.34
CA ARG A 191 4.72 -6.01 -10.37
C ARG A 191 4.58 -7.40 -10.98
N LEU A 192 3.35 -7.91 -11.05
CA LEU A 192 3.09 -9.15 -11.77
C LEU A 192 3.08 -8.84 -13.28
N ASP A 193 3.92 -9.56 -14.04
CA ASP A 193 4.11 -9.39 -15.49
C ASP A 193 2.89 -9.88 -16.30
N THR A 194 1.75 -9.22 -16.13
CA THR A 194 0.65 -9.37 -17.10
C THR A 194 0.78 -8.27 -18.15
N ALA A 195 0.67 -8.65 -19.44
CA ALA A 195 0.86 -7.75 -20.58
C ALA A 195 -0.01 -6.47 -20.52
N ARG A 196 -1.14 -6.51 -19.79
CA ARG A 196 -2.04 -5.38 -19.55
C ARG A 196 -1.54 -4.39 -18.49
N CYS A 197 -0.61 -4.79 -17.63
CA CYS A 197 -0.10 -3.92 -16.55
C CYS A 197 1.01 -2.97 -16.99
N ARG A 198 1.61 -3.18 -18.18
CA ARG A 198 2.73 -2.33 -18.66
C ARG A 198 2.30 -0.93 -19.04
N THR A 199 1.10 -0.75 -19.55
CA THR A 199 0.55 0.54 -20.02
C THR A 199 -0.19 1.34 -18.95
N ARG A 200 -0.61 0.73 -17.82
CA ARG A 200 -1.33 1.40 -16.73
C ARG A 200 -0.45 1.51 -15.48
N GLY A 201 0.54 2.38 -15.54
CA GLY A 201 1.61 2.58 -14.57
C GLY A 201 1.22 2.62 -13.09
N GLY A 202 1.70 1.62 -12.32
CA GLY A 202 1.72 1.67 -10.85
C GLY A 202 3.17 1.67 -10.37
N THR A 203 3.44 2.27 -9.21
CA THR A 203 4.78 2.37 -8.60
C THR A 203 5.27 1.05 -8.01
N GLY A 204 4.39 0.06 -7.83
CA GLY A 204 4.72 -1.17 -7.09
C GLY A 204 4.88 -0.96 -5.58
N LEU A 205 4.58 0.24 -5.07
CA LEU A 205 4.69 0.59 -3.65
C LEU A 205 3.35 0.58 -2.93
N GLY A 206 2.22 0.74 -3.64
CA GLY A 206 0.92 0.92 -3.02
C GLY A 206 0.50 -0.23 -2.09
N LEU A 207 0.70 -1.49 -2.49
CA LEU A 207 0.37 -2.66 -1.65
C LEU A 207 1.36 -2.84 -0.48
N THR A 208 2.63 -2.53 -0.68
CA THR A 208 3.63 -2.49 0.40
C THR A 208 3.25 -1.45 1.46
N ILE A 209 2.89 -0.23 1.02
CA ILE A 209 2.40 0.84 1.91
C ILE A 209 1.16 0.35 2.68
N ALA A 210 0.23 -0.31 2.01
CA ALA A 210 -0.96 -0.84 2.64
C ALA A 210 -0.62 -1.88 3.74
N ARG A 211 0.35 -2.77 3.50
CA ARG A 211 0.82 -3.76 4.48
C ARG A 211 1.54 -3.10 5.66
N ASP A 212 2.43 -2.14 5.40
CA ASP A 212 3.18 -1.44 6.44
C ASP A 212 2.22 -0.63 7.34
N ILE A 213 1.23 0.06 6.76
CA ILE A 213 0.18 0.76 7.51
C ILE A 213 -0.65 -0.22 8.34
N ALA A 214 -1.12 -1.34 7.76
CA ALA A 214 -1.89 -2.34 8.50
C ALA A 214 -1.12 -2.84 9.71
N THR A 215 0.17 -3.15 9.54
CA THR A 215 1.08 -3.63 10.60
C THR A 215 1.29 -2.57 11.69
N ALA A 216 1.48 -1.30 11.32
CA ALA A 216 1.62 -0.18 12.26
C ALA A 216 0.37 -0.01 13.15
N HIS A 217 -0.81 -0.40 12.63
CA HIS A 217 -2.08 -0.40 13.34
C HIS A 217 -2.39 -1.73 14.03
N ARG A 218 -1.40 -2.62 14.22
CA ARG A 218 -1.57 -3.97 14.81
C ARG A 218 -2.61 -4.83 14.07
N GLY A 219 -2.81 -4.52 12.79
CA GLY A 219 -3.69 -5.23 11.88
C GLY A 219 -2.93 -6.14 10.92
N THR A 220 -3.67 -6.76 10.02
CA THR A 220 -3.14 -7.56 8.91
C THR A 220 -3.84 -7.18 7.61
N ILE A 221 -3.15 -7.39 6.50
CA ILE A 221 -3.74 -7.34 5.18
C ILE A 221 -3.38 -8.61 4.42
N ASP A 222 -4.38 -9.25 3.86
CA ASP A 222 -4.27 -10.49 3.11
C ASP A 222 -4.97 -10.35 1.75
N VAL A 223 -4.66 -11.24 0.81
CA VAL A 223 -5.36 -11.35 -0.47
C VAL A 223 -5.90 -12.76 -0.67
N GLU A 224 -7.12 -12.84 -1.13
CA GLU A 224 -7.82 -14.09 -1.43
C GLU A 224 -8.58 -13.98 -2.76
N ASP A 225 -9.18 -15.08 -3.22
CA ASP A 225 -10.02 -15.06 -4.42
C ASP A 225 -11.31 -14.29 -4.15
N SER A 226 -11.67 -13.41 -5.07
CA SER A 226 -12.94 -12.71 -5.05
C SER A 226 -14.08 -13.63 -5.52
N ALA A 227 -15.22 -13.58 -4.83
CA ALA A 227 -16.44 -14.21 -5.32
C ALA A 227 -16.92 -13.67 -6.68
N MET A 228 -16.36 -12.53 -7.11
CA MET A 228 -16.61 -11.89 -8.40
C MET A 228 -15.64 -12.38 -9.50
N GLY A 229 -14.67 -13.24 -9.18
CA GLY A 229 -13.70 -13.82 -10.10
C GLY A 229 -12.31 -13.18 -10.09
N GLY A 230 -12.13 -12.02 -9.43
CA GLY A 230 -10.86 -11.30 -9.32
C GLY A 230 -10.14 -11.49 -7.98
N ALA A 231 -9.46 -10.44 -7.51
CA ALA A 231 -8.79 -10.42 -6.21
C ALA A 231 -9.67 -9.79 -5.12
N ARG A 232 -9.52 -10.25 -3.88
CA ARG A 232 -10.14 -9.68 -2.68
C ARG A 232 -9.08 -9.39 -1.65
N PHE A 233 -8.77 -8.12 -1.42
CA PHE A 233 -7.87 -7.65 -0.36
C PHE A 233 -8.65 -7.45 0.92
N VAL A 234 -8.17 -8.02 2.03
CA VAL A 234 -8.84 -8.03 3.32
C VAL A 234 -7.95 -7.41 4.38
N LEU A 235 -8.29 -6.20 4.81
CA LEU A 235 -7.69 -5.53 5.96
C LEU A 235 -8.44 -5.94 7.23
N ARG A 236 -7.71 -6.37 8.27
CA ARG A 236 -8.23 -6.65 9.60
C ARG A 236 -7.58 -5.72 10.60
N LEU A 237 -8.37 -4.90 11.28
CA LEU A 237 -7.91 -3.98 12.32
C LEU A 237 -8.55 -4.37 13.67
N PRO A 238 -7.82 -4.30 14.80
CA PRO A 238 -8.40 -4.51 16.11
C PRO A 238 -9.53 -3.50 16.36
N LEU A 239 -10.67 -3.97 16.87
CA LEU A 239 -11.77 -3.10 17.26
C LEU A 239 -11.36 -2.21 18.44
N ALA A 240 -11.86 -0.98 18.47
CA ALA A 240 -11.56 -0.02 19.53
C ALA A 240 -11.90 -0.53 20.94
N ASP A 241 -13.01 -1.28 21.07
CA ASP A 241 -13.46 -1.83 22.34
C ASP A 241 -12.54 -2.92 22.92
N HIS A 242 -11.66 -3.51 22.11
CA HIS A 242 -10.73 -4.56 22.51
C HIS A 242 -9.30 -4.07 22.77
N GLN A 243 -8.97 -2.83 22.43
CA GLN A 243 -7.63 -2.27 22.64
C GLN A 243 -7.39 -1.78 24.08
N VAL A 244 -8.43 -1.61 24.87
CA VAL A 244 -8.32 -1.09 26.26
C VAL A 244 -7.80 -2.15 27.25
N SER A 245 -7.82 -3.45 26.91
CA SER A 245 -7.51 -4.53 27.86
C SER A 245 -6.02 -4.93 27.95
N GLU A 246 -5.12 -4.37 27.16
CA GLU A 246 -3.69 -4.74 27.13
C GLU A 246 -2.75 -3.75 27.87
N HIS A 247 -3.31 -2.76 28.59
CA HIS A 247 -2.54 -1.73 29.32
C HIS A 247 -2.84 -1.71 30.84
N LEU A 248 -3.24 -2.86 31.43
CA LEU A 248 -3.35 -3.04 32.89
C LEU A 248 -2.37 -4.06 33.42
#